data_35ba114fa1b7bc33dbe425b2d3082622
#
_entry.id   35ba114fa1b7bc33dbe425b2d3082622
#
_cell.length_a   1.000
_cell.length_b   1.000
_cell.length_c   1.000
_cell.angle_alpha   90.00
_cell.angle_beta   90.00
_cell.angle_gamma   90.00
#
_symmetry.space_group_name_H-M   'P 1'
#
loop_
_entity.id
_entity.type
_entity.pdbx_description
1 polymer ?
#
loop_
_entity_poly.entity_id
_entity_poly.type
_entity_poly.pdbx_seq_one_letter_code
_entity_poly.pdbx_strand_id
1 'polypeptide(L)'
;MTPSAMRTWVAALGVLLSVSAAARPVSYTGGWTLLQTANRASTAGLLHYSISHNVSVGVRHEWQRGDDITLTALQPTLLAKRWYGHNYQANVYLTGGLGTATDRSVASLGSDTASFVGVMTDWETRTLFVSYEARFLEQGKLGNHSMHAARFGWAPYTGDTGELHTWLMLEVDHRKHFDNKTTVTPLLRFFKGPALFEAGYNVTDSAPMFNFTYRF
;
A
#
# COMPACT_ATOMS: atom_id res chain seq x y z
N MET A 1 32.75 -14.86 -56.81
CA MET A 1 31.44 -15.32 -56.37
C MET A 1 31.51 -15.48 -54.85
N THR A 2 30.98 -14.53 -54.10
CA THR A 2 31.00 -14.50 -52.63
C THR A 2 29.69 -15.03 -52.09
N PRO A 3 29.65 -15.93 -51.09
CA PRO A 3 28.41 -16.34 -50.46
C PRO A 3 27.98 -15.32 -49.42
N SER A 4 26.75 -14.87 -49.56
CA SER A 4 26.06 -13.94 -48.66
C SER A 4 25.88 -14.51 -47.26
N ALA A 5 26.32 -13.77 -46.27
CA ALA A 5 26.07 -14.06 -44.87
C ALA A 5 24.58 -13.84 -44.53
N MET A 6 23.88 -14.91 -44.26
CA MET A 6 22.51 -14.93 -43.76
C MET A 6 22.51 -14.53 -42.28
N ARG A 7 22.19 -13.28 -41.99
CA ARG A 7 22.01 -12.79 -40.63
C ARG A 7 20.72 -13.37 -40.06
N THR A 8 20.85 -14.34 -39.15
CA THR A 8 19.78 -14.87 -38.35
C THR A 8 19.42 -13.84 -37.28
N TRP A 9 18.29 -13.17 -37.41
CA TRP A 9 17.69 -12.39 -36.34
C TRP A 9 17.01 -13.34 -35.38
N VAL A 10 17.62 -13.57 -34.22
CA VAL A 10 16.95 -14.19 -33.07
C VAL A 10 16.04 -13.11 -32.50
N ALA A 11 14.76 -13.19 -32.80
CA ALA A 11 13.74 -12.43 -32.13
C ALA A 11 13.60 -12.99 -30.69
N ALA A 12 14.19 -12.32 -29.73
CA ALA A 12 13.93 -12.54 -28.32
C ALA A 12 12.49 -12.11 -28.05
N LEU A 13 11.58 -13.09 -28.01
CA LEU A 13 10.19 -12.92 -27.61
C LEU A 13 10.19 -12.68 -26.09
N GLY A 14 10.40 -11.44 -25.69
CA GLY A 14 10.19 -11.00 -24.32
C GLY A 14 8.70 -11.10 -24.01
N VAL A 15 8.30 -12.14 -23.30
CA VAL A 15 6.97 -12.22 -22.67
C VAL A 15 6.93 -11.11 -21.63
N LEU A 16 6.47 -9.93 -22.03
CA LEU A 16 6.11 -8.85 -21.14
C LEU A 16 4.85 -9.29 -20.37
N LEU A 17 5.07 -9.93 -19.24
CA LEU A 17 4.04 -10.09 -18.22
C LEU A 17 3.59 -8.68 -17.83
N SER A 18 2.43 -8.28 -18.31
CA SER A 18 1.76 -7.05 -17.89
C SER A 18 1.42 -7.20 -16.40
N VAL A 19 2.35 -6.78 -15.56
CA VAL A 19 2.14 -6.71 -14.11
C VAL A 19 1.22 -5.53 -13.86
N SER A 20 -0.05 -5.80 -13.65
CA SER A 20 -0.97 -4.80 -13.09
C SER A 20 -0.34 -4.30 -11.79
N ALA A 21 0.10 -3.05 -11.78
CA ALA A 21 0.82 -2.53 -10.63
C ALA A 21 -0.15 -1.82 -9.69
N ALA A 22 -0.99 -2.57 -9.02
CA ALA A 22 -1.55 -2.11 -7.77
C ALA A 22 -0.40 -1.82 -6.78
N ALA A 23 -0.58 -0.87 -5.86
CA ALA A 23 0.40 -0.59 -4.81
C ALA A 23 0.54 -1.81 -3.89
N ARG A 24 1.35 -2.76 -4.30
CA ARG A 24 1.54 -4.03 -3.60
C ARG A 24 2.57 -3.86 -2.50
N PRO A 25 2.32 -4.38 -1.30
CA PRO A 25 3.25 -4.30 -0.18
C PRO A 25 4.55 -5.09 -0.38
N VAL A 26 4.63 -5.97 -1.39
CA VAL A 26 5.84 -6.70 -1.77
C VAL A 26 6.04 -6.53 -3.27
N SER A 27 7.24 -6.09 -3.66
CA SER A 27 7.66 -5.85 -5.03
C SER A 27 8.46 -7.04 -5.60
N TYR A 28 9.20 -6.83 -6.69
CA TYR A 28 10.15 -7.82 -7.21
C TYR A 28 11.37 -7.94 -6.28
N THR A 29 12.03 -9.08 -6.29
CA THR A 29 13.25 -9.32 -5.49
C THR A 29 14.33 -8.29 -5.81
N GLY A 30 14.89 -7.67 -4.78
CA GLY A 30 15.90 -6.61 -4.90
C GLY A 30 15.33 -5.20 -5.10
N GLY A 31 14.00 -5.06 -5.24
CA GLY A 31 13.36 -3.76 -5.44
C GLY A 31 13.11 -3.02 -4.12
N TRP A 32 13.27 -1.71 -4.18
CA TRP A 32 12.84 -0.79 -3.14
C TRP A 32 11.46 -0.23 -3.45
N THR A 33 10.69 0.04 -2.42
CA THR A 33 9.41 0.71 -2.56
C THR A 33 9.25 1.76 -1.46
N LEU A 34 8.90 2.98 -1.86
CA LEU A 34 8.47 4.04 -0.98
C LEU A 34 6.95 4.14 -1.03
N LEU A 35 6.30 4.06 0.14
CA LEU A 35 4.88 4.34 0.31
C LEU A 35 4.75 5.53 1.24
N GLN A 36 3.93 6.48 0.85
CA GLN A 36 3.54 7.61 1.69
C GLN A 36 2.01 7.70 1.72
N THR A 37 1.47 7.86 2.90
CA THR A 37 0.04 8.07 3.11
C THR A 37 -0.18 9.29 3.98
N ALA A 38 -1.20 10.07 3.65
CA ALA A 38 -1.61 11.20 4.45
C ALA A 38 -3.13 11.32 4.42
N ASN A 39 -3.74 11.22 5.58
CA ASN A 39 -5.17 11.39 5.77
C ASN A 39 -5.43 12.15 7.08
N ARG A 40 -6.68 12.30 7.48
CA ARG A 40 -7.04 12.97 8.72
C ARG A 40 -6.42 12.32 9.95
N ALA A 41 -6.38 11.01 10.02
CA ALA A 41 -5.93 10.28 11.21
C ALA A 41 -4.41 10.23 11.34
N SER A 42 -3.67 10.11 10.22
CA SER A 42 -2.23 9.93 10.25
C SER A 42 -1.53 10.43 8.98
N THR A 43 -0.23 10.67 9.13
CA THR A 43 0.72 10.73 8.01
C THR A 43 1.77 9.67 8.24
N ALA A 44 1.97 8.78 7.26
CA ALA A 44 2.93 7.72 7.38
C ALA A 44 3.81 7.59 6.13
N GLY A 45 5.07 7.22 6.34
CA GLY A 45 6.01 6.79 5.32
C GLY A 45 6.49 5.38 5.62
N LEU A 46 6.60 4.55 4.60
CA LEU A 46 7.22 3.23 4.66
C LEU A 46 8.20 3.10 3.50
N LEU A 47 9.47 2.92 3.82
CA LEU A 47 10.49 2.51 2.85
C LEU A 47 10.84 1.06 3.11
N HIS A 48 10.61 0.20 2.13
CA HIS A 48 10.89 -1.23 2.27
C HIS A 48 11.66 -1.81 1.09
N TYR A 49 12.43 -2.84 1.39
CA TYR A 49 13.21 -3.65 0.45
C TYR A 49 12.60 -5.04 0.33
N SER A 50 12.39 -5.52 -0.89
CA SER A 50 11.89 -6.86 -1.17
C SER A 50 13.04 -7.86 -1.20
N ILE A 51 13.19 -8.61 -0.11
CA ILE A 51 14.23 -9.64 0.05
C ILE A 51 13.99 -10.79 -0.93
N SER A 52 12.71 -11.12 -1.14
CA SER A 52 12.27 -12.14 -2.08
C SER A 52 10.95 -11.75 -2.73
N HIS A 53 10.43 -12.57 -3.65
CA HIS A 53 9.15 -12.35 -4.31
C HIS A 53 7.94 -12.33 -3.36
N ASN A 54 8.09 -12.79 -2.13
CA ASN A 54 7.03 -12.87 -1.13
C ASN A 54 7.35 -12.22 0.22
N VAL A 55 8.57 -11.71 0.43
CA VAL A 55 8.98 -11.09 1.68
C VAL A 55 9.61 -9.73 1.42
N SER A 56 9.15 -8.72 2.13
CA SER A 56 9.81 -7.42 2.24
C SER A 56 10.02 -7.02 3.70
N VAL A 57 11.02 -6.18 3.94
CA VAL A 57 11.31 -5.58 5.24
C VAL A 57 11.56 -4.11 5.04
N GLY A 58 10.98 -3.27 5.89
CA GLY A 58 11.09 -1.83 5.78
C GLY A 58 11.04 -1.11 7.12
N VAL A 59 11.25 0.19 7.05
CA VAL A 59 11.08 1.09 8.19
C VAL A 59 9.83 1.93 7.94
N ARG A 60 8.92 1.86 8.90
CA ARG A 60 7.70 2.67 8.97
C ARG A 60 7.91 3.81 9.94
N HIS A 61 7.55 5.01 9.50
CA HIS A 61 7.43 6.18 10.36
C HIS A 61 6.01 6.75 10.19
N GLU A 62 5.28 6.87 11.29
CA GLU A 62 3.87 7.28 11.27
C GLU A 62 3.61 8.30 12.38
N TRP A 63 3.05 9.43 12.03
CA TRP A 63 2.50 10.41 12.97
C TRP A 63 0.98 10.25 13.05
N GLN A 64 0.48 9.90 14.22
CA GLN A 64 -0.93 9.77 14.59
C GLN A 64 -1.42 11.10 15.11
N ARG A 65 -2.28 11.77 14.36
CA ARG A 65 -2.65 13.17 14.63
C ARG A 65 -3.52 13.34 15.86
N GLY A 66 -4.45 12.41 16.14
CA GLY A 66 -5.41 12.52 17.22
C GLY A 66 -4.76 12.54 18.60
N ASP A 67 -3.80 11.67 18.79
CA ASP A 67 -3.09 11.47 20.06
C ASP A 67 -1.71 12.16 20.09
N ASP A 68 -1.32 12.80 18.98
CA ASP A 68 0.01 13.38 18.73
C ASP A 68 1.16 12.40 19.02
N ILE A 69 0.97 11.13 18.62
CA ILE A 69 1.94 10.05 18.80
C ILE A 69 2.71 9.83 17.50
N THR A 70 4.03 9.68 17.61
CA THR A 70 4.91 9.26 16.51
C THR A 70 5.34 7.83 16.73
N LEU A 71 5.06 6.95 15.76
CA LEU A 71 5.50 5.55 15.71
C LEU A 71 6.65 5.41 14.73
N THR A 72 7.75 4.77 15.16
CA THR A 72 8.82 4.32 14.28
C THR A 72 9.06 2.84 14.50
N ALA A 73 8.91 2.03 13.46
CA ALA A 73 8.96 0.57 13.58
C ALA A 73 9.63 -0.09 12.38
N LEU A 74 10.30 -1.21 12.63
CA LEU A 74 10.70 -2.16 11.60
C LEU A 74 9.45 -2.96 11.20
N GLN A 75 9.19 -3.06 9.90
CA GLN A 75 8.00 -3.70 9.35
C GLN A 75 8.36 -4.79 8.35
N PRO A 76 8.35 -6.08 8.74
CA PRO A 76 8.27 -7.19 7.79
C PRO A 76 6.87 -7.28 7.19
N THR A 77 6.83 -7.69 5.91
CA THR A 77 5.59 -8.00 5.18
C THR A 77 5.77 -9.29 4.39
N LEU A 78 4.84 -10.21 4.55
CA LEU A 78 4.79 -11.49 3.86
C LEU A 78 3.60 -11.52 2.89
N LEU A 79 3.85 -11.78 1.62
CA LEU A 79 2.82 -12.25 0.68
C LEU A 79 2.54 -13.71 1.00
N ALA A 80 1.52 -13.96 1.82
CA ALA A 80 1.18 -15.30 2.31
C ALA A 80 0.58 -16.18 1.20
N LYS A 81 -0.22 -15.58 0.32
CA LYS A 81 -0.84 -16.30 -0.79
C LYS A 81 -1.15 -15.38 -1.96
N ARG A 82 -0.99 -15.92 -3.16
CA ARG A 82 -1.39 -15.29 -4.42
C ARG A 82 -2.12 -16.29 -5.29
N TRP A 83 -3.22 -15.86 -5.87
CA TRP A 83 -3.99 -16.62 -6.84
C TRP A 83 -3.99 -15.87 -8.17
N TYR A 84 -3.86 -16.61 -9.25
CA TYR A 84 -4.04 -16.13 -10.61
C TYR A 84 -5.22 -16.88 -11.25
N GLY A 85 -6.25 -16.16 -11.66
CA GLY A 85 -7.29 -16.67 -12.52
C GLY A 85 -7.07 -16.23 -13.97
N HIS A 86 -7.99 -16.57 -14.85
CA HIS A 86 -7.90 -16.22 -16.26
C HIS A 86 -7.89 -14.68 -16.48
N ASN A 87 -8.63 -13.95 -15.69
CA ASN A 87 -8.81 -12.49 -15.81
C ASN A 87 -8.71 -11.75 -14.46
N TYR A 88 -8.24 -12.39 -13.40
CA TYR A 88 -8.09 -11.78 -12.08
C TYR A 88 -6.81 -12.23 -11.38
N GLN A 89 -6.41 -11.42 -10.40
CA GLN A 89 -5.41 -11.75 -9.41
C GLN A 89 -5.98 -11.46 -8.01
N ALA A 90 -5.63 -12.30 -7.04
CA ALA A 90 -5.95 -12.06 -5.64
C ALA A 90 -4.71 -12.30 -4.76
N ASN A 91 -4.59 -11.55 -3.69
CA ASN A 91 -3.44 -11.63 -2.79
C ASN A 91 -3.90 -11.57 -1.33
N VAL A 92 -3.11 -12.21 -0.46
CA VAL A 92 -3.19 -12.06 1.00
C VAL A 92 -1.80 -11.73 1.50
N TYR A 93 -1.68 -10.64 2.25
CA TYR A 93 -0.45 -10.20 2.89
C TYR A 93 -0.63 -10.19 4.41
N LEU A 94 0.43 -10.58 5.09
CA LEU A 94 0.55 -10.44 6.54
C LEU A 94 1.66 -9.42 6.82
N THR A 95 1.40 -8.52 7.74
CA THR A 95 2.39 -7.52 8.19
C THR A 95 2.58 -7.65 9.67
N GLY A 96 3.79 -7.36 10.13
CA GLY A 96 4.10 -7.18 11.53
C GLY A 96 4.97 -5.95 11.71
N GLY A 97 5.11 -5.48 12.94
CA GLY A 97 6.03 -4.40 13.24
C GLY A 97 6.42 -4.38 14.70
N LEU A 98 7.65 -3.96 14.94
CA LEU A 98 8.19 -3.73 16.28
C LEU A 98 9.00 -2.44 16.26
N GLY A 99 8.78 -1.59 17.27
CA GLY A 99 9.43 -0.30 17.32
C GLY A 99 9.10 0.50 18.57
N THR A 100 9.08 1.81 18.42
CA THR A 100 8.84 2.76 19.52
C THR A 100 7.74 3.73 19.12
N ALA A 101 6.80 3.95 20.03
CA ALA A 101 5.84 5.04 19.99
C ALA A 101 6.29 6.14 20.97
N THR A 102 6.18 7.39 20.54
CA THR A 102 6.57 8.57 21.35
C THR A 102 5.41 9.55 21.34
N ASP A 103 4.92 9.88 22.51
CA ASP A 103 3.96 10.95 22.73
C ASP A 103 4.65 12.31 22.60
N ARG A 104 4.17 13.15 21.70
CA ARG A 104 4.70 14.48 21.39
C ARG A 104 3.86 15.60 21.98
N SER A 105 2.79 15.27 22.68
CA SER A 105 1.92 16.26 23.32
C SER A 105 2.64 17.03 24.42
N VAL A 106 2.10 18.18 24.80
CA VAL A 106 2.66 19.05 25.85
C VAL A 106 2.72 18.33 27.21
N ALA A 107 1.76 17.45 27.48
CA ALA A 107 1.68 16.62 28.70
C ALA A 107 2.30 15.23 28.49
N SER A 108 3.36 15.13 27.70
CA SER A 108 3.94 13.90 27.19
C SER A 108 4.09 12.80 28.24
N LEU A 109 3.58 11.62 27.92
CA LEU A 109 3.80 10.37 28.65
C LEU A 109 5.17 9.72 28.32
N GLY A 110 5.95 10.35 27.43
CA GLY A 110 7.24 9.87 26.97
C GLY A 110 7.12 8.82 25.87
N SER A 111 8.02 7.85 25.87
CA SER A 111 8.06 6.80 24.85
C SER A 111 7.75 5.44 25.46
N ASP A 112 7.23 4.53 24.63
CA ASP A 112 7.03 3.12 24.98
C ASP A 112 7.29 2.23 23.77
N THR A 113 7.45 0.93 24.01
CA THR A 113 7.55 -0.07 22.95
C THR A 113 6.22 -0.16 22.22
N ALA A 114 6.29 -0.27 20.91
CA ALA A 114 5.12 -0.45 20.06
C ALA A 114 5.27 -1.68 19.19
N SER A 115 4.18 -2.43 19.04
CA SER A 115 4.10 -3.57 18.14
C SER A 115 2.78 -3.56 17.39
N PHE A 116 2.79 -4.09 16.17
CA PHE A 116 1.55 -4.25 15.41
C PHE A 116 1.55 -5.53 14.58
N VAL A 117 0.34 -5.98 14.29
CA VAL A 117 0.07 -7.02 13.30
C VAL A 117 -1.04 -6.54 12.37
N GLY A 118 -0.97 -6.96 11.12
CA GLY A 118 -1.97 -6.60 10.12
C GLY A 118 -2.14 -7.64 9.05
N VAL A 119 -3.30 -7.61 8.43
CA VAL A 119 -3.63 -8.38 7.25
C VAL A 119 -4.15 -7.44 6.18
N MET A 120 -3.72 -7.66 4.95
CA MET A 120 -4.27 -7.00 3.77
C MET A 120 -4.63 -8.06 2.74
N THR A 121 -5.79 -7.92 2.14
CA THR A 121 -6.25 -8.75 1.04
C THR A 121 -6.67 -7.88 -0.12
N ASP A 122 -6.38 -8.29 -1.33
CA ASP A 122 -6.87 -7.64 -2.53
C ASP A 122 -7.30 -8.66 -3.58
N TRP A 123 -8.27 -8.25 -4.39
CA TRP A 123 -8.71 -8.93 -5.58
C TRP A 123 -8.89 -7.89 -6.68
N GLU A 124 -8.32 -8.15 -7.86
CA GLU A 124 -8.36 -7.22 -8.97
C GLU A 124 -8.54 -7.92 -10.32
N THR A 125 -9.25 -7.25 -11.19
CA THR A 125 -9.31 -7.51 -12.64
C THR A 125 -8.70 -6.31 -13.37
N ARG A 126 -8.84 -6.25 -14.69
CA ARG A 126 -8.42 -5.06 -15.46
C ARG A 126 -9.29 -3.81 -15.17
N THR A 127 -10.51 -3.99 -14.64
CA THR A 127 -11.49 -2.91 -14.45
C THR A 127 -12.09 -2.84 -13.06
N LEU A 128 -11.96 -3.87 -12.24
CA LEU A 128 -12.51 -3.92 -10.89
C LEU A 128 -11.41 -4.21 -9.88
N PHE A 129 -11.47 -3.54 -8.74
CA PHE A 129 -10.58 -3.71 -7.60
C PHE A 129 -11.38 -3.75 -6.30
N VAL A 130 -11.06 -4.70 -5.44
CA VAL A 130 -11.58 -4.76 -4.07
C VAL A 130 -10.42 -5.05 -3.14
N SER A 131 -10.34 -4.38 -2.01
CA SER A 131 -9.38 -4.72 -0.97
C SER A 131 -9.95 -4.54 0.43
N TYR A 132 -9.34 -5.24 1.36
CA TYR A 132 -9.59 -5.08 2.79
C TYR A 132 -8.26 -5.08 3.54
N GLU A 133 -8.12 -4.19 4.50
CA GLU A 133 -6.98 -4.07 5.39
C GLU A 133 -7.44 -4.01 6.84
N ALA A 134 -6.78 -4.74 7.72
CA ALA A 134 -6.93 -4.60 9.16
C ALA A 134 -5.56 -4.52 9.82
N ARG A 135 -5.41 -3.64 10.80
CA ARG A 135 -4.19 -3.50 11.61
C ARG A 135 -4.56 -3.33 13.07
N PHE A 136 -3.88 -4.06 13.94
CA PHE A 136 -3.94 -3.92 15.39
C PHE A 136 -2.58 -3.44 15.87
N LEU A 137 -2.56 -2.32 16.57
CA LEU A 137 -1.37 -1.65 17.07
C LEU A 137 -1.47 -1.52 18.58
N GLU A 138 -0.44 -1.98 19.27
CA GLU A 138 -0.23 -1.85 20.70
C GLU A 138 0.95 -0.92 20.96
N GLN A 139 0.78 0.07 21.85
CA GLN A 139 1.76 1.12 22.13
C GLN A 139 2.01 1.24 23.65
N GLY A 140 1.90 0.14 24.38
CA GLY A 140 2.09 0.09 25.82
C GLY A 140 1.17 1.09 26.56
N LYS A 141 1.76 1.95 27.38
CA LYS A 141 1.01 2.98 28.12
C LYS A 141 0.35 4.07 27.26
N LEU A 142 0.72 4.16 25.97
CA LEU A 142 0.15 5.12 25.03
C LEU A 142 -1.14 4.63 24.35
N GLY A 143 -1.58 3.40 24.69
CA GLY A 143 -2.86 2.84 24.27
C GLY A 143 -2.77 1.90 23.07
N ASN A 144 -3.95 1.39 22.68
CA ASN A 144 -4.09 0.39 21.62
C ASN A 144 -5.00 0.93 20.53
N HIS A 145 -4.66 0.67 19.28
CA HIS A 145 -5.42 1.12 18.12
C HIS A 145 -5.80 -0.05 17.23
N SER A 146 -6.98 -0.02 16.65
CA SER A 146 -7.33 -0.89 15.54
C SER A 146 -7.86 -0.09 14.36
N MET A 147 -7.51 -0.53 13.17
CA MET A 147 -7.96 0.04 11.91
C MET A 147 -8.51 -1.07 11.03
N HIS A 148 -9.62 -0.79 10.38
CA HIS A 148 -10.23 -1.62 9.36
C HIS A 148 -10.57 -0.74 8.17
N ALA A 149 -10.11 -1.07 6.98
CA ALA A 149 -10.40 -0.33 5.77
C ALA A 149 -10.81 -1.27 4.65
N ALA A 150 -11.88 -0.93 3.94
CA ALA A 150 -12.32 -1.62 2.74
C ALA A 150 -12.33 -0.65 1.57
N ARG A 151 -11.88 -1.09 0.40
CA ARG A 151 -11.87 -0.29 -0.82
C ARG A 151 -12.56 -1.03 -1.96
N PHE A 152 -13.31 -0.28 -2.74
CA PHE A 152 -13.83 -0.67 -4.03
C PHE A 152 -13.30 0.28 -5.10
N GLY A 153 -12.92 -0.23 -6.25
CA GLY A 153 -12.42 0.57 -7.37
C GLY A 153 -12.98 0.09 -8.70
N TRP A 154 -13.21 1.05 -9.59
CA TRP A 154 -13.62 0.80 -10.96
C TRP A 154 -12.79 1.64 -11.92
N ALA A 155 -12.20 1.00 -12.95
CA ALA A 155 -11.49 1.66 -14.04
C ALA A 155 -12.45 1.89 -15.20
N PRO A 156 -12.70 3.14 -15.62
CA PRO A 156 -13.61 3.45 -16.72
C PRO A 156 -13.08 3.02 -18.09
N TYR A 157 -11.78 2.72 -18.19
CA TYR A 157 -11.12 2.21 -19.38
C TYR A 157 -9.96 1.28 -19.02
N THR A 158 -9.56 0.44 -19.95
CA THR A 158 -8.36 -0.40 -19.83
C THR A 158 -7.23 0.27 -20.62
N GLY A 159 -6.22 0.81 -19.92
CA GLY A 159 -5.02 1.34 -20.56
C GLY A 159 -4.04 0.23 -20.97
N ASP A 160 -3.16 0.52 -21.90
CA ASP A 160 -2.06 -0.33 -22.30
C ASP A 160 -0.82 -0.11 -21.41
N THR A 161 0.18 -0.98 -21.54
CA THR A 161 1.42 -0.88 -20.76
C THR A 161 2.11 0.47 -21.02
N GLY A 162 2.39 1.21 -19.92
CA GLY A 162 3.02 2.53 -19.98
C GLY A 162 2.07 3.71 -20.13
N GLU A 163 0.79 3.46 -20.36
CA GLU A 163 -0.24 4.49 -20.31
C GLU A 163 -0.63 4.85 -18.89
N LEU A 164 -1.33 5.97 -18.75
CA LEU A 164 -1.92 6.37 -17.48
C LEU A 164 -3.19 5.56 -17.24
N HIS A 165 -3.23 4.85 -16.12
CA HIS A 165 -4.43 4.16 -15.65
C HIS A 165 -5.13 5.00 -14.60
N THR A 166 -6.42 5.23 -14.76
CA THR A 166 -7.24 5.99 -13.83
C THR A 166 -8.33 5.11 -13.23
N TRP A 167 -8.49 5.20 -11.92
CA TRP A 167 -9.51 4.45 -11.18
C TRP A 167 -10.36 5.40 -10.34
N LEU A 168 -11.65 5.21 -10.37
CA LEU A 168 -12.61 5.79 -9.44
C LEU A 168 -12.73 4.82 -8.26
N MET A 169 -12.50 5.31 -7.06
CA MET A 169 -12.47 4.45 -5.89
C MET A 169 -13.28 5.01 -4.74
N LEU A 170 -13.75 4.13 -3.90
CA LEU A 170 -14.39 4.44 -2.63
C LEU A 170 -13.68 3.67 -1.52
N GLU A 171 -13.26 4.37 -0.48
CA GLU A 171 -12.74 3.78 0.75
C GLU A 171 -13.75 3.98 1.88
N VAL A 172 -13.98 2.92 2.66
CA VAL A 172 -14.69 2.98 3.94
C VAL A 172 -13.70 2.51 5.01
N ASP A 173 -13.40 3.36 5.97
CA ASP A 173 -12.47 3.05 7.03
C ASP A 173 -13.10 3.24 8.41
N HIS A 174 -12.75 2.35 9.35
CA HIS A 174 -13.16 2.41 10.74
C HIS A 174 -11.92 2.32 11.62
N ARG A 175 -11.77 3.30 12.52
CA ARG A 175 -10.65 3.37 13.46
C ARG A 175 -11.17 3.41 14.89
N LYS A 176 -10.93 2.33 15.61
CA LYS A 176 -11.18 2.28 17.04
C LYS A 176 -10.01 2.95 17.77
N HIS A 177 -10.32 3.76 18.76
CA HIS A 177 -9.41 4.50 19.62
C HIS A 177 -9.01 5.89 19.12
N PHE A 178 -9.15 6.23 17.84
CA PHE A 178 -8.96 7.61 17.37
C PHE A 178 -10.25 8.44 17.63
N ASP A 179 -11.37 8.04 17.06
CA ASP A 179 -12.67 8.69 17.24
C ASP A 179 -13.84 7.66 17.21
N ASN A 180 -13.49 6.39 17.13
CA ASN A 180 -14.44 5.25 17.04
C ASN A 180 -15.49 5.47 15.94
N LYS A 181 -15.08 6.03 14.80
CA LYS A 181 -15.93 6.47 13.73
C LYS A 181 -15.65 5.72 12.43
N THR A 182 -16.70 5.48 11.67
CA THR A 182 -16.59 5.00 10.30
C THR A 182 -16.61 6.19 9.36
N THR A 183 -15.64 6.25 8.46
CA THR A 183 -15.52 7.33 7.50
C THR A 183 -15.57 6.83 6.06
N VAL A 184 -15.97 7.71 5.15
CA VAL A 184 -16.12 7.42 3.72
C VAL A 184 -15.29 8.42 2.93
N THR A 185 -14.47 7.90 2.02
CA THR A 185 -13.56 8.70 1.19
C THR A 185 -13.67 8.28 -0.27
N PRO A 186 -14.40 8.99 -1.12
CA PRO A 186 -14.22 8.91 -2.56
C PRO A 186 -12.83 9.39 -2.94
N LEU A 187 -12.16 8.67 -3.85
CA LEU A 187 -10.81 9.01 -4.30
C LEU A 187 -10.57 8.63 -5.77
N LEU A 188 -9.61 9.29 -6.38
CA LEU A 188 -9.05 8.97 -7.68
C LEU A 188 -7.68 8.33 -7.48
N ARG A 189 -7.43 7.24 -8.20
CA ARG A 189 -6.12 6.61 -8.30
C ARG A 189 -5.59 6.77 -9.71
N PHE A 190 -4.35 7.23 -9.80
CA PHE A 190 -3.58 7.35 -11.01
C PHE A 190 -2.35 6.46 -10.92
N PHE A 191 -2.16 5.67 -11.95
CA PHE A 191 -1.05 4.75 -12.00
C PHE A 191 -0.34 4.85 -13.35
N LYS A 192 0.99 5.04 -13.36
CA LYS A 192 1.82 5.04 -14.56
C LYS A 192 3.23 4.53 -14.26
N GLY A 193 3.64 3.44 -14.90
CA GLY A 193 4.95 2.82 -14.67
C GLY A 193 5.15 2.44 -13.18
N PRO A 194 6.22 2.91 -12.52
CA PRO A 194 6.50 2.59 -11.12
C PRO A 194 5.73 3.45 -10.12
N ALA A 195 5.05 4.51 -10.59
CA ALA A 195 4.40 5.52 -9.75
C ALA A 195 2.89 5.29 -9.64
N LEU A 196 2.38 5.35 -8.42
CA LEU A 196 0.97 5.38 -8.10
C LEU A 196 0.69 6.60 -7.22
N PHE A 197 -0.34 7.35 -7.56
CA PHE A 197 -0.82 8.49 -6.80
C PHE A 197 -2.31 8.37 -6.56
N GLU A 198 -2.76 8.64 -5.34
CA GLU A 198 -4.17 8.72 -4.98
C GLU A 198 -4.46 10.08 -4.35
N ALA A 199 -5.58 10.65 -4.74
CA ALA A 199 -6.13 11.87 -4.14
C ALA A 199 -7.61 11.66 -3.85
N GLY A 200 -8.02 11.95 -2.62
CA GLY A 200 -9.38 11.77 -2.16
C GLY A 200 -9.81 12.84 -1.18
N TYR A 201 -11.09 12.81 -0.87
CA TYR A 201 -11.68 13.70 0.13
C TYR A 201 -12.60 12.90 1.04
N ASN A 202 -12.23 12.83 2.33
CA ASN A 202 -13.07 12.20 3.34
C ASN A 202 -14.31 13.07 3.56
N VAL A 203 -15.46 12.58 3.08
CA VAL A 203 -16.72 13.34 3.14
C VAL A 203 -17.35 13.35 4.53
N THR A 204 -16.95 12.39 5.38
CA THR A 204 -17.45 12.31 6.77
C THR A 204 -16.77 13.34 7.66
N ASP A 205 -15.51 13.62 7.42
CA ASP A 205 -14.65 14.45 8.27
C ASP A 205 -14.15 15.73 7.59
N SER A 206 -14.59 15.95 6.33
CA SER A 206 -14.22 17.11 5.54
C SER A 206 -12.70 17.32 5.44
N ALA A 207 -11.96 16.24 5.17
CA ALA A 207 -10.49 16.26 5.16
C ALA A 207 -9.91 15.64 3.87
N PRO A 208 -8.83 16.22 3.32
CA PRO A 208 -8.16 15.63 2.15
C PRO A 208 -7.41 14.35 2.53
N MET A 209 -7.23 13.48 1.52
CA MET A 209 -6.45 12.26 1.59
C MET A 209 -5.51 12.20 0.38
N PHE A 210 -4.26 11.83 0.63
CA PHE A 210 -3.24 11.64 -0.41
C PHE A 210 -2.42 10.40 -0.10
N ASN A 211 -2.19 9.58 -1.13
CA ASN A 211 -1.27 8.45 -1.08
C ASN A 211 -0.35 8.51 -2.28
N PHE A 212 0.89 8.14 -2.05
CA PHE A 212 1.91 8.03 -3.09
C PHE A 212 2.69 6.74 -2.90
N THR A 213 2.93 6.04 -4.00
CA THR A 213 3.81 4.86 -4.01
C THR A 213 4.75 4.96 -5.19
N TYR A 214 6.03 4.70 -4.95
CA TYR A 214 7.05 4.63 -5.98
C TYR A 214 7.93 3.40 -5.80
N ARG A 215 8.22 2.70 -6.89
CA ARG A 215 9.06 1.50 -6.92
C ARG A 215 10.30 1.74 -7.76
N PHE A 216 11.47 1.36 -7.25
CA PHE A 216 12.77 1.55 -7.90
C PHE A 216 13.74 0.42 -7.58
#